data_3799d47a722ec16bd1fa28b9c5b4edc7
#
_entry.id   3799d47a722ec16bd1fa28b9c5b4edc7
#
_cell.length_a   1.000
_cell.length_b   1.000
_cell.length_c   1.000
_cell.angle_alpha   90.00
_cell.angle_beta   90.00
_cell.angle_gamma   90.00
#
_symmetry.space_group_name_H-M   'P 1'
#
loop_
_entity.id
_entity.type
_entity.pdbx_description
1 polymer ?
#
loop_
_entity_poly.entity_id
_entity_poly.type
_entity_poly.pdbx_seq_one_letter_code
_entity_poly.pdbx_strand_id
1 'polypeptide(L)'
;MSTTNSDANSKSNLEKEALEYHKKGRPGKLEITPTTPLISSHDLSLAYSPGVATPCLEIEKNPDNIYDYTSKGNIVAVISNGTAVLGLGNIGAAASKPVMEGKSVLFKKFADVDGIDLEVNTEDTERFVDAVSLLEPSFGGINLEDIKAPDLSLIHI
;
A
#
# COMPACT_ATOMS: atom_id res chain seq x y z
N MET A 1 11.30 17.34 41.18
CA MET A 1 12.24 17.01 40.07
C MET A 1 12.34 15.48 39.86
N SER A 2 11.22 14.74 39.71
CA SER A 2 11.29 13.27 39.52
C SER A 2 10.47 12.76 38.30
N THR A 3 9.91 13.62 37.49
CA THR A 3 9.08 13.25 36.34
C THR A 3 9.86 12.94 35.05
N THR A 4 11.08 13.46 34.91
CA THR A 4 11.86 13.30 33.66
C THR A 4 12.47 11.92 33.44
N ASN A 5 12.74 11.14 34.50
CA ASN A 5 13.37 9.82 34.36
C ASN A 5 12.36 8.71 34.00
N SER A 6 11.11 8.80 34.43
CA SER A 6 10.06 7.83 34.10
C SER A 6 9.65 7.93 32.63
N ASP A 7 9.56 9.15 32.10
CA ASP A 7 9.14 9.42 30.72
C ASP A 7 10.21 8.98 29.72
N ALA A 8 11.49 9.20 30.03
CA ALA A 8 12.61 8.76 29.18
C ALA A 8 12.69 7.21 29.10
N ASN A 9 12.45 6.53 30.23
CA ASN A 9 12.50 5.07 30.29
C ASN A 9 11.27 4.45 29.54
N SER A 10 10.10 5.06 29.69
CA SER A 10 8.87 4.68 28.97
C SER A 10 9.04 4.83 27.45
N LYS A 11 9.60 5.95 26.99
CA LYS A 11 9.88 6.19 25.57
C LYS A 11 10.87 5.17 25.00
N SER A 12 11.95 4.88 25.70
CA SER A 12 12.94 3.86 25.30
C SER A 12 12.34 2.45 25.21
N ASN A 13 11.39 2.11 26.09
CA ASN A 13 10.68 0.83 26.01
C ASN A 13 9.76 0.75 24.81
N LEU A 14 8.97 1.80 24.52
CA LEU A 14 8.09 1.85 23.34
C LEU A 14 8.89 1.75 22.03
N GLU A 15 10.06 2.39 21.96
CA GLU A 15 10.94 2.29 20.78
C GLU A 15 11.40 0.85 20.53
N LYS A 16 11.79 0.12 21.59
CA LYS A 16 12.17 -1.29 21.49
C LYS A 16 10.99 -2.18 21.10
N GLU A 17 9.85 -1.99 21.73
CA GLU A 17 8.62 -2.71 21.41
C GLU A 17 8.18 -2.48 19.95
N ALA A 18 8.29 -1.25 19.45
CA ALA A 18 7.98 -0.92 18.08
C ALA A 18 8.91 -1.64 17.09
N LEU A 19 10.21 -1.69 17.35
CA LEU A 19 11.15 -2.42 16.51
C LEU A 19 10.86 -3.93 16.51
N GLU A 20 10.60 -4.51 17.67
CA GLU A 20 10.23 -5.93 17.78
C GLU A 20 8.90 -6.23 17.09
N TYR A 21 7.90 -5.35 17.22
CA TYR A 21 6.62 -5.50 16.54
C TYR A 21 6.75 -5.59 15.01
N HIS A 22 7.63 -4.77 14.40
CA HIS A 22 7.85 -4.76 12.96
C HIS A 22 8.74 -5.91 12.46
N LYS A 23 9.50 -6.55 13.33
CA LYS A 23 10.51 -7.56 13.01
C LYS A 23 10.07 -8.99 13.34
N LYS A 24 9.18 -9.16 14.32
CA LYS A 24 8.79 -10.46 14.86
C LYS A 24 8.05 -11.32 13.84
N GLY A 25 8.49 -12.56 13.67
CA GLY A 25 7.89 -13.49 12.72
C GLY A 25 8.21 -13.12 11.26
N ARG A 26 7.18 -12.92 10.46
CA ARG A 26 7.32 -12.37 9.10
C ARG A 26 7.43 -10.85 9.20
N PRO A 27 8.55 -10.25 8.76
CA PRO A 27 8.72 -8.80 8.85
C PRO A 27 7.65 -8.02 8.07
N GLY A 28 7.34 -6.82 8.57
CA GLY A 28 6.30 -5.97 8.01
C GLY A 28 4.91 -6.23 8.61
N LYS A 29 3.88 -5.63 8.03
CA LYS A 29 2.49 -5.67 8.54
C LYS A 29 1.50 -6.23 7.52
N LEU A 30 1.95 -6.48 6.30
CA LEU A 30 1.10 -6.91 5.19
C LEU A 30 1.55 -8.27 4.65
N GLU A 31 0.59 -9.02 4.17
CA GLU A 31 0.80 -10.23 3.37
C GLU A 31 -0.26 -10.31 2.27
N ILE A 32 0.05 -11.01 1.19
CA ILE A 32 -0.90 -11.30 0.12
C ILE A 32 -1.39 -12.73 0.31
N THR A 33 -2.70 -12.88 0.46
CA THR A 33 -3.35 -14.18 0.62
C THR A 33 -4.29 -14.42 -0.56
N PRO A 34 -4.16 -15.55 -1.28
CA PRO A 34 -5.10 -15.91 -2.34
C PRO A 34 -6.52 -16.07 -1.79
N THR A 35 -7.52 -15.58 -2.54
CA THR A 35 -8.95 -15.71 -2.19
C THR A 35 -9.58 -16.97 -2.80
N THR A 36 -8.95 -17.57 -3.81
CA THR A 36 -9.39 -18.76 -4.49
C THR A 36 -8.49 -19.95 -4.17
N PRO A 37 -9.02 -21.19 -4.11
CA PRO A 37 -8.20 -22.36 -3.88
C PRO A 37 -7.27 -22.64 -5.06
N LEU A 38 -6.08 -23.14 -4.77
CA LEU A 38 -5.11 -23.63 -5.76
C LEU A 38 -4.57 -24.98 -5.26
N ILE A 39 -5.43 -26.01 -5.25
CA ILE A 39 -5.15 -27.32 -4.66
C ILE A 39 -4.93 -28.37 -5.75
N SER A 40 -5.62 -28.25 -6.88
CA SER A 40 -5.60 -29.22 -7.97
C SER A 40 -5.03 -28.64 -9.27
N SER A 41 -4.68 -29.53 -10.21
CA SER A 41 -4.31 -29.13 -11.56
C SER A 41 -5.46 -28.44 -12.31
N HIS A 42 -6.69 -28.78 -11.95
CA HIS A 42 -7.88 -28.12 -12.48
C HIS A 42 -7.95 -26.66 -11.99
N ASP A 43 -7.76 -26.42 -10.69
CA ASP A 43 -7.72 -25.05 -10.15
C ASP A 43 -6.62 -24.21 -10.84
N LEU A 44 -5.45 -24.79 -11.04
CA LEU A 44 -4.35 -24.14 -11.76
C LEU A 44 -4.74 -23.79 -13.20
N SER A 45 -5.48 -24.68 -13.88
CA SER A 45 -5.94 -24.43 -15.25
C SER A 45 -6.99 -23.32 -15.35
N LEU A 46 -7.75 -23.09 -14.30
CA LEU A 46 -8.71 -21.98 -14.19
C LEU A 46 -8.03 -20.68 -13.79
N ALA A 47 -7.17 -20.73 -12.75
CA ALA A 47 -6.52 -19.54 -12.19
C ALA A 47 -5.44 -18.96 -13.10
N TYR A 48 -4.84 -19.79 -13.93
CA TYR A 48 -3.74 -19.40 -14.82
C TYR A 48 -3.94 -19.89 -16.25
N SER A 49 -3.11 -20.77 -16.77
CA SER A 49 -3.17 -21.19 -18.16
C SER A 49 -3.89 -22.55 -18.29
N PRO A 50 -4.87 -22.72 -19.21
CA PRO A 50 -5.33 -21.78 -20.24
C PRO A 50 -6.51 -20.87 -19.83
N GLY A 51 -7.19 -21.16 -18.70
CA GLY A 51 -8.49 -20.58 -18.34
C GLY A 51 -8.47 -19.06 -18.19
N VAL A 52 -7.37 -18.49 -17.69
CA VAL A 52 -7.21 -17.03 -17.48
C VAL A 52 -7.39 -16.20 -18.75
N ALA A 53 -7.22 -16.78 -19.93
CA ALA A 53 -7.45 -16.08 -21.20
C ALA A 53 -8.92 -15.62 -21.35
N THR A 54 -9.87 -16.37 -20.80
CA THR A 54 -11.29 -16.04 -20.89
C THR A 54 -11.63 -14.70 -20.22
N PRO A 55 -11.37 -14.47 -18.93
CA PRO A 55 -11.60 -13.17 -18.32
C PRO A 55 -10.79 -12.04 -18.97
N CYS A 56 -9.57 -12.28 -19.44
CA CYS A 56 -8.82 -11.27 -20.19
C CYS A 56 -9.56 -10.78 -21.42
N LEU A 57 -10.10 -11.70 -22.23
CA LEU A 57 -10.86 -11.36 -23.43
C LEU A 57 -12.21 -10.68 -23.11
N GLU A 58 -12.85 -11.03 -22.00
CA GLU A 58 -14.07 -10.33 -21.56
C GLU A 58 -13.78 -8.88 -21.12
N ILE A 59 -12.66 -8.64 -20.43
CA ILE A 59 -12.24 -7.30 -20.07
C ILE A 59 -11.83 -6.48 -21.32
N GLU A 60 -11.14 -7.10 -22.28
CA GLU A 60 -10.79 -6.45 -23.56
C GLU A 60 -12.03 -5.96 -24.31
N LYS A 61 -13.11 -6.75 -24.33
CA LYS A 61 -14.39 -6.40 -24.98
C LYS A 61 -15.15 -5.31 -24.23
N ASN A 62 -15.13 -5.37 -22.91
CA ASN A 62 -15.79 -4.39 -22.04
C ASN A 62 -14.90 -4.13 -20.82
N PRO A 63 -14.21 -2.98 -20.77
CA PRO A 63 -13.29 -2.63 -19.68
C PRO A 63 -13.92 -2.66 -18.28
N ASP A 64 -15.23 -2.41 -18.13
CA ASP A 64 -15.91 -2.44 -16.83
C ASP A 64 -15.91 -3.85 -16.20
N ASN A 65 -15.77 -4.89 -17.00
CA ASN A 65 -15.66 -6.27 -16.52
C ASN A 65 -14.41 -6.51 -15.66
N ILE A 66 -13.46 -5.56 -15.60
CA ILE A 66 -12.31 -5.64 -14.70
C ILE A 66 -12.74 -5.71 -13.23
N TYR A 67 -13.85 -5.10 -12.88
CA TYR A 67 -14.42 -5.14 -11.52
C TYR A 67 -15.08 -6.47 -11.18
N ASP A 68 -15.52 -7.24 -12.18
CA ASP A 68 -16.13 -8.55 -11.99
C ASP A 68 -15.08 -9.68 -11.89
N TYR A 69 -13.97 -9.54 -12.62
CA TYR A 69 -13.00 -10.64 -12.77
C TYR A 69 -11.66 -10.37 -12.06
N THR A 70 -11.49 -9.23 -11.43
CA THR A 70 -10.24 -8.90 -10.70
C THR A 70 -10.52 -8.28 -9.33
N SER A 71 -9.48 -8.17 -8.52
CA SER A 71 -9.53 -7.50 -7.22
C SER A 71 -9.54 -5.97 -7.29
N LYS A 72 -9.51 -5.37 -8.49
CA LYS A 72 -9.42 -3.90 -8.66
C LYS A 72 -10.42 -3.14 -7.80
N GLY A 73 -11.65 -3.61 -7.70
CA GLY A 73 -12.74 -2.94 -6.97
C GLY A 73 -12.52 -2.83 -5.46
N ASN A 74 -11.64 -3.62 -4.87
CA ASN A 74 -11.37 -3.61 -3.43
C ASN A 74 -9.89 -3.34 -3.07
N ILE A 75 -9.03 -3.04 -4.04
CA ILE A 75 -7.63 -2.72 -3.80
C ILE A 75 -7.40 -1.22 -3.93
N VAL A 76 -6.79 -0.61 -2.89
CA VAL A 76 -6.36 0.79 -2.86
C VAL A 76 -4.84 0.87 -2.77
N ALA A 77 -4.22 1.69 -3.61
CA ALA A 77 -2.82 2.03 -3.47
C ALA A 77 -2.63 3.13 -2.41
N VAL A 78 -1.73 2.92 -1.46
CA VAL A 78 -1.24 3.96 -0.54
C VAL A 78 0.11 4.42 -1.07
N ILE A 79 0.17 5.61 -1.66
CA ILE A 79 1.35 6.06 -2.40
C ILE A 79 2.01 7.24 -1.70
N SER A 80 3.32 7.16 -1.53
CA SER A 80 4.14 8.21 -0.93
C SER A 80 5.52 8.31 -1.61
N ASN A 81 6.14 9.48 -1.49
CA ASN A 81 7.57 9.64 -1.72
C ASN A 81 8.35 9.95 -0.42
N GLY A 82 7.67 9.96 0.71
CA GLY A 82 8.26 10.15 2.04
C GLY A 82 8.83 11.54 2.29
N THR A 83 8.34 12.57 1.58
CA THR A 83 8.88 13.94 1.68
C THR A 83 8.30 14.77 2.81
N ALA A 84 7.20 14.34 3.45
CA ALA A 84 6.55 15.04 4.55
C ALA A 84 5.96 14.08 5.60
N VAL A 85 6.73 13.14 6.08
CA VAL A 85 6.28 12.17 7.09
C VAL A 85 6.07 12.85 8.43
N LEU A 86 4.88 12.64 9.03
CA LEU A 86 4.46 13.30 10.26
C LEU A 86 5.48 13.12 11.40
N GLY A 87 6.00 14.23 11.91
CA GLY A 87 6.99 14.25 12.99
C GLY A 87 8.43 13.93 12.58
N LEU A 88 8.66 13.49 11.32
CA LEU A 88 9.97 13.09 10.82
C LEU A 88 10.46 13.95 9.64
N GLY A 89 9.54 14.62 8.90
CA GLY A 89 9.86 15.43 7.74
C GLY A 89 10.20 14.60 6.50
N ASN A 90 11.16 15.05 5.70
CA ASN A 90 11.63 14.33 4.52
C ASN A 90 12.63 13.23 4.94
N ILE A 91 12.17 12.01 4.98
CA ILE A 91 12.98 10.82 5.29
C ILE A 91 13.18 9.93 4.05
N GLY A 92 12.54 10.28 2.94
CA GLY A 92 12.61 9.56 1.67
C GLY A 92 11.67 8.35 1.59
N ALA A 93 11.48 7.89 0.35
CA ALA A 93 10.50 6.86 0.01
C ALA A 93 10.70 5.56 0.81
N ALA A 94 11.89 4.98 0.83
CA ALA A 94 12.13 3.70 1.51
C ALA A 94 11.88 3.75 3.02
N ALA A 95 12.25 4.86 3.69
CA ALA A 95 12.08 5.00 5.13
C ALA A 95 10.62 5.27 5.53
N SER A 96 9.77 5.75 4.62
CA SER A 96 8.34 5.94 4.86
C SER A 96 7.52 4.65 4.83
N LYS A 97 8.05 3.56 4.26
CA LYS A 97 7.33 2.30 4.10
C LYS A 97 6.64 1.77 5.36
N PRO A 98 7.24 1.76 6.56
CA PRO A 98 6.53 1.30 7.75
C PRO A 98 5.25 2.10 8.07
N VAL A 99 5.22 3.40 7.74
CA VAL A 99 4.04 4.26 7.91
C VAL A 99 2.97 3.89 6.89
N MET A 100 3.35 3.69 5.63
CA MET A 100 2.44 3.34 4.53
C MET A 100 1.81 1.96 4.72
N GLU A 101 2.58 0.96 5.17
CA GLU A 101 2.03 -0.33 5.61
C GLU A 101 1.02 -0.14 6.76
N GLY A 102 1.32 0.74 7.72
CA GLY A 102 0.40 1.09 8.80
C GLY A 102 -0.92 1.66 8.27
N LYS A 103 -0.88 2.57 7.29
CA LYS A 103 -2.07 3.11 6.62
C LYS A 103 -2.89 2.00 5.95
N SER A 104 -2.24 1.09 5.25
CA SER A 104 -2.89 -0.06 4.59
C SER A 104 -3.59 -0.97 5.61
N VAL A 105 -2.97 -1.21 6.76
CA VAL A 105 -3.60 -1.95 7.88
C VAL A 105 -4.85 -1.24 8.39
N LEU A 106 -4.85 0.11 8.47
CA LEU A 106 -6.04 0.87 8.89
C LEU A 106 -7.17 0.74 7.86
N PHE A 107 -6.88 0.80 6.55
CA PHE A 107 -7.88 0.54 5.51
C PHE A 107 -8.52 -0.84 5.68
N LYS A 108 -7.71 -1.87 5.86
CA LYS A 108 -8.21 -3.23 6.08
C LYS A 108 -9.04 -3.35 7.34
N LYS A 109 -8.55 -2.80 8.45
CA LYS A 109 -9.19 -2.93 9.77
C LYS A 109 -10.53 -2.22 9.88
N PHE A 110 -10.65 -1.03 9.28
CA PHE A 110 -11.81 -0.16 9.47
C PHE A 110 -12.80 -0.16 8.31
N ALA A 111 -12.36 -0.53 7.11
CA ALA A 111 -13.20 -0.49 5.91
C ALA A 111 -13.22 -1.81 5.12
N ASP A 112 -12.46 -2.82 5.55
CA ASP A 112 -12.25 -4.08 4.82
C ASP A 112 -11.75 -3.88 3.38
N VAL A 113 -11.00 -2.79 3.16
CA VAL A 113 -10.34 -2.48 1.89
C VAL A 113 -8.91 -2.99 1.94
N ASP A 114 -8.46 -3.66 0.89
CA ASP A 114 -7.11 -4.17 0.75
C ASP A 114 -6.16 -3.04 0.33
N GLY A 115 -5.30 -2.60 1.24
CA GLY A 115 -4.30 -1.57 0.98
C GLY A 115 -2.97 -2.16 0.54
N ILE A 116 -2.40 -1.63 -0.54
CA ILE A 116 -1.02 -1.93 -0.96
C ILE A 116 -0.23 -0.64 -0.97
N ASP A 117 0.87 -0.61 -0.23
CA ASP A 117 1.74 0.55 -0.17
C ASP A 117 2.77 0.55 -1.31
N LEU A 118 2.98 1.73 -1.90
CA LEU A 118 3.89 1.96 -3.01
C LEU A 118 4.75 3.20 -2.72
N GLU A 119 6.03 2.99 -2.53
CA GLU A 119 6.99 4.05 -2.28
C GLU A 119 7.69 4.46 -3.57
N VAL A 120 7.36 5.66 -4.06
CA VAL A 120 7.91 6.21 -5.32
C VAL A 120 9.17 7.02 -5.05
N ASN A 121 10.31 6.51 -5.48
CA ASN A 121 11.62 7.11 -5.20
C ASN A 121 11.92 8.30 -6.13
N THR A 122 11.16 9.39 -5.96
CA THR A 122 11.41 10.66 -6.64
C THR A 122 10.90 11.84 -5.80
N GLU A 123 11.61 12.96 -5.84
CA GLU A 123 11.15 14.26 -5.33
C GLU A 123 10.66 15.19 -6.45
N ASP A 124 10.76 14.75 -7.71
CA ASP A 124 10.26 15.47 -8.86
C ASP A 124 8.76 15.22 -8.99
N THR A 125 7.97 16.29 -8.91
CA THR A 125 6.50 16.22 -8.90
C THR A 125 5.93 15.69 -10.20
N GLU A 126 6.45 16.11 -11.36
CA GLU A 126 5.96 15.66 -12.65
C GLU A 126 6.18 14.15 -12.84
N ARG A 127 7.38 13.69 -12.52
CA ARG A 127 7.69 12.25 -12.54
C ARG A 127 6.85 11.44 -11.56
N PHE A 128 6.53 12.02 -10.40
CA PHE A 128 5.66 11.36 -9.44
C PHE A 128 4.23 11.23 -9.98
N VAL A 129 3.68 12.32 -10.54
CA VAL A 129 2.35 12.34 -11.18
C VAL A 129 2.27 11.34 -12.31
N ASP A 130 3.26 11.30 -13.18
CA ASP A 130 3.33 10.34 -14.29
C ASP A 130 3.33 8.89 -13.77
N ALA A 131 4.15 8.59 -12.77
CA ALA A 131 4.22 7.25 -12.19
C ALA A 131 2.88 6.83 -11.58
N VAL A 132 2.23 7.72 -10.82
CA VAL A 132 0.93 7.43 -10.18
C VAL A 132 -0.18 7.25 -11.19
N SER A 133 -0.25 8.10 -12.23
CA SER A 133 -1.29 8.03 -13.26
C SER A 133 -1.25 6.74 -14.07
N LEU A 134 -0.06 6.19 -14.31
CA LEU A 134 0.12 4.93 -15.04
C LEU A 134 -0.34 3.70 -14.24
N LEU A 135 -0.55 3.82 -12.93
CA LEU A 135 -1.02 2.74 -12.05
C LEU A 135 -2.55 2.61 -11.99
N GLU A 136 -3.29 3.55 -12.58
CA GLU A 136 -4.76 3.58 -12.55
C GLU A 136 -5.42 2.23 -12.87
N PRO A 137 -4.97 1.45 -13.87
CA PRO A 137 -5.64 0.20 -14.22
C PRO A 137 -5.63 -0.85 -13.09
N SER A 138 -4.70 -0.76 -12.14
CA SER A 138 -4.49 -1.76 -11.09
C SER A 138 -5.32 -1.54 -9.82
N PHE A 139 -5.85 -0.33 -9.59
CA PHE A 139 -6.43 0.06 -8.30
C PHE A 139 -7.83 0.64 -8.47
N GLY A 140 -8.70 0.33 -7.51
CA GLY A 140 -10.02 0.95 -7.38
C GLY A 140 -9.98 2.35 -6.77
N GLY A 141 -8.86 2.70 -6.11
CA GLY A 141 -8.61 4.02 -5.53
C GLY A 141 -7.13 4.22 -5.20
N ILE A 142 -6.75 5.48 -5.06
CA ILE A 142 -5.38 5.88 -4.68
C ILE A 142 -5.47 6.84 -3.50
N ASN A 143 -4.74 6.53 -2.44
CA ASN A 143 -4.50 7.41 -1.30
C ASN A 143 -3.06 7.96 -1.38
N LEU A 144 -2.94 9.26 -1.56
CA LEU A 144 -1.65 9.94 -1.50
C LEU A 144 -1.36 10.34 -0.06
N GLU A 145 -0.18 9.98 0.46
CA GLU A 145 0.16 10.14 1.87
C GLU A 145 1.58 10.71 2.04
N ASP A 146 1.76 11.58 3.03
CA ASP A 146 3.07 12.11 3.44
C ASP A 146 3.91 12.72 2.30
N ILE A 147 3.25 13.45 1.41
CA ILE A 147 3.86 14.21 0.31
C ILE A 147 3.88 15.69 0.68
N LYS A 148 5.02 16.36 0.50
CA LYS A 148 5.18 17.76 0.87
C LYS A 148 4.25 18.69 0.07
N ALA A 149 3.81 19.79 0.70
CA ALA A 149 3.17 20.90 -0.01
C ALA A 149 4.24 21.76 -0.74
N PRO A 150 3.95 22.34 -1.93
CA PRO A 150 2.66 22.34 -2.64
C PRO A 150 2.44 21.10 -3.55
N ASP A 151 3.39 20.18 -3.65
CA ASP A 151 3.41 19.08 -4.61
C ASP A 151 2.12 18.25 -4.54
N LEU A 152 1.66 17.93 -3.32
CA LEU A 152 0.40 17.22 -3.11
C LEU A 152 -0.80 17.94 -3.76
N SER A 153 -0.83 19.27 -3.74
CA SER A 153 -1.93 20.05 -4.33
C SER A 153 -1.92 20.01 -5.85
N LEU A 154 -0.76 19.85 -6.47
CA LEU A 154 -0.62 19.77 -7.93
C LEU A 154 -1.06 18.41 -8.50
N ILE A 155 -1.08 17.38 -7.67
CA ILE A 155 -1.48 16.02 -8.06
C ILE A 155 -3.02 15.90 -8.17
N HIS A 156 -3.77 16.79 -7.54
CA HIS A 156 -5.24 16.79 -7.51
C HIS A 156 -5.91 17.59 -8.65
N ILE A 157 -5.16 18.00 -9.66
CA ILE A 157 -5.72 18.77 -10.77
C ILE A 157 -6.11 17.83 -11.93
#